data_1462bbbe6d5f2c1957b2ceec1f0a653d
#
_entry.id   1462bbbe6d5f2c1957b2ceec1f0a653d
#
_cell.length_a   1.000
_cell.length_b   1.000
_cell.length_c   1.000
_cell.angle_alpha   90.00
_cell.angle_beta   90.00
_cell.angle_gamma   90.00
#
_symmetry.space_group_name_H-M   'P 1'
#
loop_
_entity.id
_entity.type
_entity.pdbx_description
1 polymer ?
#
loop_
_entity_poly.entity_id
_entity_poly.type
_entity_poly.pdbx_seq_one_letter_code
_entity_poly.pdbx_strand_id
1 'polypeptide(L)'
;FEVEATTKAARGTDVILHLRDGEEDFLRPWKLKSIISRYSDHISLPILMRKEKWDEEKKENVATDEWETVNKAAALWTRPKSEITDAQYQEFYKQIGYDSEPPLAYTHNRVEGRSEYTQLLYIPAKAPFDLWNREKRGGVKLYVKRVFIMDDAEALMPVYLRFVKGVVDSSDLPLNVSRELLQESRDVKAIREGCAKRVLSMLESLVESDNADEKAKYQKFWHEFGAVLKEGVGEDFANRERLAKLLRFASTHADEGVSFADYVGRMKEGQQPIYYITADNLAAAKSSPQLEIFRKKGIEVLLLTDRVDEWMLSHLYEFEGHALQSVAKGAVDLGNLQDEAEKKQADEAAELAKPLVEKLKAALKDRAKDVRVTARLVDSPACLVVESGDMSAHLARLLKQAGQDAPKSMPILEINPQHALIQRLASDGAPFEDLAHIVFDQAWLAEGGQLDNPAEYVQRVTRLLANPSA
;
A
#
# COMPACT_ATOMS: atom_id res chain seq x y z
N PHE A 1 46.66 22.38 -18.71
CA PHE A 1 45.97 23.35 -19.58
C PHE A 1 46.92 24.47 -19.92
N GLU A 2 46.71 25.08 -21.07
CA GLU A 2 47.43 26.21 -21.55
C GLU A 2 46.48 27.41 -21.72
N VAL A 3 46.95 28.61 -21.44
CA VAL A 3 46.12 29.82 -21.52
C VAL A 3 46.80 30.78 -22.48
N GLU A 4 46.13 31.08 -23.57
CA GLU A 4 46.59 32.02 -24.57
C GLU A 4 45.60 33.19 -24.74
N ALA A 5 46.14 34.39 -24.95
CA ALA A 5 45.34 35.56 -25.27
C ALA A 5 44.85 35.48 -26.72
N THR A 6 43.53 35.63 -26.96
CA THR A 6 42.98 35.66 -28.29
C THR A 6 42.04 36.85 -28.46
N THR A 7 41.81 37.27 -29.71
CA THR A 7 40.85 38.29 -30.05
C THR A 7 39.66 37.69 -30.75
N LYS A 8 38.45 38.07 -30.31
CA LYS A 8 37.19 37.66 -30.90
C LYS A 8 36.41 38.88 -31.41
N ALA A 9 35.91 38.81 -32.63
CA ALA A 9 35.20 39.92 -33.26
C ALA A 9 33.86 40.25 -32.62
N ALA A 10 33.19 39.24 -32.01
CA ALA A 10 31.90 39.39 -31.35
C ALA A 10 32.00 38.89 -29.89
N ARG A 11 31.16 39.45 -29.00
CA ARG A 11 31.01 38.98 -27.65
C ARG A 11 30.52 37.50 -27.60
N GLY A 12 31.13 36.71 -26.77
CA GLY A 12 30.69 35.32 -26.55
C GLY A 12 31.87 34.40 -26.26
N THR A 13 31.56 33.13 -26.06
CA THR A 13 32.49 32.04 -25.80
C THR A 13 32.30 30.94 -26.82
N ASP A 14 33.41 30.43 -27.38
CA ASP A 14 33.40 29.23 -28.21
C ASP A 14 33.92 28.06 -27.39
N VAL A 15 33.21 26.95 -27.41
CA VAL A 15 33.61 25.67 -26.79
C VAL A 15 33.81 24.68 -27.93
N ILE A 16 35.05 24.27 -28.17
CA ILE A 16 35.42 23.35 -29.24
C ILE A 16 35.75 22.00 -28.62
N LEU A 17 35.02 20.96 -29.00
CA LEU A 17 35.23 19.60 -28.57
C LEU A 17 35.86 18.78 -29.70
N HIS A 18 37.02 18.17 -29.44
CA HIS A 18 37.63 17.20 -30.32
C HIS A 18 37.15 15.80 -29.94
N LEU A 19 36.38 15.18 -30.83
CA LEU A 19 35.82 13.84 -30.58
C LEU A 19 36.90 12.77 -30.78
N ARG A 20 36.76 11.66 -30.06
CA ARG A 20 37.56 10.48 -30.29
C ARG A 20 37.14 9.76 -31.55
N ASP A 21 38.06 9.00 -32.15
CA ASP A 21 37.75 8.13 -33.27
C ASP A 21 36.63 7.15 -32.91
N GLY A 22 35.62 7.04 -33.77
CA GLY A 22 34.44 6.20 -33.53
C GLY A 22 33.27 6.89 -32.86
N GLU A 23 33.39 8.19 -32.49
CA GLU A 23 32.33 8.98 -31.85
C GLU A 23 31.68 10.00 -32.80
N GLU A 24 31.79 9.81 -34.12
CA GLU A 24 31.29 10.70 -35.15
C GLU A 24 29.76 10.85 -35.12
N ASP A 25 29.04 9.94 -34.44
CA ASP A 25 27.58 10.08 -34.24
C ASP A 25 27.21 11.38 -33.54
N PHE A 26 28.07 11.92 -32.68
CA PHE A 26 27.84 13.23 -32.05
C PHE A 26 27.97 14.43 -32.97
N LEU A 27 28.44 14.24 -34.22
CA LEU A 27 28.44 15.26 -35.26
C LEU A 27 27.09 15.30 -35.99
N ARG A 28 26.23 14.30 -35.82
CA ARG A 28 24.96 14.22 -36.53
C ARG A 28 23.89 15.09 -35.87
N PRO A 29 23.21 15.96 -36.61
CA PRO A 29 22.21 16.88 -36.06
C PRO A 29 21.08 16.19 -35.32
N TRP A 30 20.59 15.06 -35.83
CA TRP A 30 19.53 14.29 -35.14
C TRP A 30 19.96 13.81 -33.76
N LYS A 31 21.22 13.39 -33.61
CA LYS A 31 21.77 12.94 -32.33
C LYS A 31 21.87 14.09 -31.34
N LEU A 32 22.35 15.25 -31.81
CA LEU A 32 22.42 16.46 -30.98
C LEU A 32 21.04 16.94 -30.57
N LYS A 33 20.06 16.97 -31.50
CA LYS A 33 18.66 17.31 -31.17
C LYS A 33 18.09 16.37 -30.10
N SER A 34 18.35 15.06 -30.20
CA SER A 34 17.92 14.08 -29.20
C SER A 34 18.54 14.36 -27.83
N ILE A 35 19.83 14.68 -27.75
CA ILE A 35 20.53 15.03 -26.54
C ILE A 35 19.97 16.33 -25.93
N ILE A 36 19.80 17.36 -26.76
CA ILE A 36 19.25 18.65 -26.34
C ILE A 36 17.84 18.47 -25.78
N SER A 37 16.99 17.77 -26.51
CA SER A 37 15.61 17.48 -26.07
C SER A 37 15.58 16.73 -24.75
N ARG A 38 16.52 15.82 -24.51
CA ARG A 38 16.57 15.03 -23.27
C ARG A 38 17.10 15.84 -22.08
N TYR A 39 18.18 16.59 -22.25
CA TYR A 39 18.92 17.18 -21.13
C TYR A 39 18.75 18.70 -20.99
N SER A 40 18.40 19.40 -22.06
CA SER A 40 18.43 20.86 -22.12
C SER A 40 17.16 21.49 -22.71
N ASP A 41 16.07 20.72 -22.85
CA ASP A 41 14.83 21.19 -23.45
C ASP A 41 14.23 22.40 -22.69
N HIS A 42 14.43 22.45 -21.38
CA HIS A 42 13.82 23.43 -20.48
C HIS A 42 14.77 24.53 -19.99
N ILE A 43 16.02 24.55 -20.39
CA ILE A 43 16.93 25.65 -20.02
C ILE A 43 16.41 26.98 -20.59
N SER A 44 16.70 28.10 -19.89
CA SER A 44 16.15 29.42 -20.24
C SER A 44 16.73 30.06 -21.48
N LEU A 45 17.75 29.45 -22.08
CA LEU A 45 18.42 29.94 -23.26
C LEU A 45 17.97 29.17 -24.49
N PRO A 46 17.61 29.84 -25.60
CA PRO A 46 17.31 29.14 -26.84
C PRO A 46 18.59 28.52 -27.40
N ILE A 47 18.53 27.23 -27.72
CA ILE A 47 19.61 26.52 -28.42
C ILE A 47 19.27 26.54 -29.89
N LEU A 48 20.17 27.13 -30.69
CA LEU A 48 20.00 27.29 -32.12
C LEU A 48 20.87 26.27 -32.84
N MET A 49 20.30 25.60 -33.84
CA MET A 49 21.01 24.72 -34.75
C MET A 49 20.71 25.13 -36.21
N ARG A 50 21.59 24.78 -37.10
CA ARG A 50 21.31 24.96 -38.54
C ARG A 50 20.16 24.04 -38.93
N LYS A 51 19.17 24.62 -39.63
CA LYS A 51 18.05 23.86 -40.17
C LYS A 51 18.52 22.96 -41.29
N GLU A 52 18.09 21.71 -41.29
CA GLU A 52 18.42 20.78 -42.36
C GLU A 52 17.28 20.70 -43.39
N LYS A 53 17.67 20.50 -44.63
CA LYS A 53 16.75 20.22 -45.73
C LYS A 53 17.24 19.00 -46.50
N TRP A 54 16.31 18.13 -46.90
CA TRP A 54 16.64 16.98 -47.71
C TRP A 54 17.11 17.42 -49.09
N ASP A 55 18.29 16.94 -49.49
CA ASP A 55 18.88 17.15 -50.82
C ASP A 55 18.67 15.89 -51.64
N GLU A 56 17.90 15.99 -52.71
CA GLU A 56 17.57 14.84 -53.56
C GLU A 56 18.76 14.33 -54.38
N GLU A 57 19.71 15.20 -54.70
CA GLU A 57 20.90 14.84 -55.49
C GLU A 57 21.91 14.08 -54.61
N LYS A 58 22.11 14.56 -53.37
CA LYS A 58 23.03 13.95 -52.41
C LYS A 58 22.42 12.80 -51.64
N LYS A 59 21.07 12.67 -51.62
CA LYS A 59 20.29 11.70 -50.81
C LYS A 59 20.61 11.79 -49.33
N GLU A 60 20.83 13.01 -48.83
CA GLU A 60 21.14 13.29 -47.43
C GLU A 60 20.52 14.61 -46.98
N ASN A 61 20.40 14.81 -45.66
CA ASN A 61 20.03 16.10 -45.11
C ASN A 61 21.24 17.04 -45.11
N VAL A 62 21.09 18.20 -45.74
CA VAL A 62 22.13 19.24 -45.84
C VAL A 62 21.72 20.44 -44.99
N ALA A 63 22.67 20.95 -44.20
CA ALA A 63 22.47 22.16 -43.42
C ALA A 63 22.24 23.37 -44.31
N THR A 64 21.22 24.15 -43.99
CA THR A 64 20.91 25.42 -44.65
C THR A 64 21.53 26.60 -43.90
N ASP A 65 21.41 27.80 -44.47
CA ASP A 65 21.81 29.04 -43.78
C ASP A 65 20.81 29.51 -42.73
N GLU A 66 19.63 28.87 -42.65
CA GLU A 66 18.61 29.19 -41.65
C GLU A 66 18.92 28.53 -40.28
N TRP A 67 18.59 29.25 -39.23
CA TRP A 67 18.68 28.74 -37.85
C TRP A 67 17.30 28.35 -37.32
N GLU A 68 17.24 27.28 -36.60
CA GLU A 68 16.03 26.84 -35.84
C GLU A 68 16.34 26.70 -34.35
N THR A 69 15.38 27.05 -33.51
CA THR A 69 15.45 26.76 -32.08
C THR A 69 15.07 25.31 -31.86
N VAL A 70 15.95 24.52 -31.22
CA VAL A 70 15.81 23.07 -31.06
C VAL A 70 15.39 22.64 -29.65
N ASN A 71 15.26 23.59 -28.70
CA ASN A 71 14.71 23.33 -27.35
C ASN A 71 13.50 24.24 -27.14
N LYS A 72 12.67 23.85 -26.14
CA LYS A 72 11.48 24.63 -25.76
C LYS A 72 11.83 25.95 -25.08
N ALA A 73 13.01 26.04 -24.48
CA ALA A 73 13.52 27.18 -23.70
C ALA A 73 12.55 27.67 -22.60
N ALA A 74 11.58 26.84 -22.21
CA ALA A 74 10.58 27.15 -21.20
C ALA A 74 10.29 25.89 -20.36
N ALA A 75 10.11 26.10 -19.07
CA ALA A 75 9.73 25.07 -18.14
C ALA A 75 8.36 25.42 -17.54
N LEU A 76 7.37 24.57 -17.75
CA LEU A 76 6.01 24.80 -17.25
C LEU A 76 6.00 25.09 -15.75
N TRP A 77 6.76 24.31 -14.98
CA TRP A 77 6.82 24.39 -13.51
C TRP A 77 7.46 25.68 -12.98
N THR A 78 8.10 26.49 -13.82
CA THR A 78 8.69 27.77 -13.40
C THR A 78 7.75 28.95 -13.58
N ARG A 79 6.62 28.76 -14.27
CA ARG A 79 5.62 29.80 -14.49
C ARG A 79 4.72 29.96 -13.29
N PRO A 80 4.17 31.17 -13.04
CA PRO A 80 3.12 31.38 -12.04
C PRO A 80 1.92 30.46 -12.30
N LYS A 81 1.35 29.87 -11.23
CA LYS A 81 0.18 28.99 -11.35
C LYS A 81 -1.00 29.65 -12.05
N SER A 82 -1.21 30.95 -11.81
CA SER A 82 -2.27 31.74 -12.42
C SER A 82 -2.20 31.86 -13.94
N GLU A 83 -1.03 31.56 -14.53
CA GLU A 83 -0.79 31.63 -15.97
C GLU A 83 -0.83 30.25 -16.65
N ILE A 84 -1.09 29.18 -15.89
CA ILE A 84 -1.09 27.82 -16.39
C ILE A 84 -2.51 27.27 -16.31
N THR A 85 -3.03 26.79 -17.43
CA THR A 85 -4.35 26.16 -17.47
C THR A 85 -4.28 24.67 -17.11
N ASP A 86 -5.40 24.10 -16.65
CA ASP A 86 -5.51 22.67 -16.38
C ASP A 86 -5.14 21.81 -17.58
N ALA A 87 -5.52 22.22 -18.79
CA ALA A 87 -5.14 21.54 -20.02
C ALA A 87 -3.61 21.49 -20.22
N GLN A 88 -2.89 22.56 -19.87
CA GLN A 88 -1.42 22.59 -19.94
C GLN A 88 -0.78 21.65 -18.89
N TYR A 89 -1.34 21.58 -17.67
CA TYR A 89 -0.89 20.62 -16.66
C TYR A 89 -1.09 19.17 -17.13
N GLN A 90 -2.25 18.86 -17.70
CA GLN A 90 -2.56 17.51 -18.21
C GLN A 90 -1.69 17.12 -19.40
N GLU A 91 -1.46 18.05 -20.33
CA GLU A 91 -0.59 17.82 -21.49
C GLU A 91 0.86 17.56 -21.04
N PHE A 92 1.34 18.34 -20.08
CA PHE A 92 2.68 18.13 -19.53
C PHE A 92 2.79 16.77 -18.81
N TYR A 93 1.76 16.36 -18.07
CA TYR A 93 1.72 15.04 -17.46
C TYR A 93 1.85 13.91 -18.48
N LYS A 94 1.12 13.98 -19.61
CA LYS A 94 1.22 12.97 -20.67
C LYS A 94 2.63 12.85 -21.22
N GLN A 95 3.32 13.99 -21.37
CA GLN A 95 4.70 14.01 -21.87
C GLN A 95 5.70 13.39 -20.90
N ILE A 96 5.58 13.65 -19.58
CA ILE A 96 6.53 13.14 -18.59
C ILE A 96 6.19 11.75 -18.08
N GLY A 97 4.90 11.41 -18.03
CA GLY A 97 4.37 10.17 -17.45
C GLY A 97 4.25 9.02 -18.45
N TYR A 98 4.37 9.32 -19.75
CA TYR A 98 4.10 8.35 -20.83
C TYR A 98 2.72 7.71 -20.68
N ASP A 99 1.75 8.48 -20.20
CA ASP A 99 0.39 8.06 -19.93
C ASP A 99 -0.57 8.73 -20.89
N SER A 100 -1.55 8.00 -21.40
CA SER A 100 -2.56 8.54 -22.32
C SER A 100 -3.74 9.18 -21.56
N GLU A 101 -4.00 8.78 -20.32
CA GLU A 101 -5.07 9.30 -19.49
C GLU A 101 -4.62 10.58 -18.75
N PRO A 102 -5.53 11.49 -18.41
CA PRO A 102 -5.20 12.62 -17.55
C PRO A 102 -4.90 12.14 -16.13
N PRO A 103 -4.08 12.87 -15.37
CA PRO A 103 -3.78 12.53 -13.99
C PRO A 103 -5.04 12.64 -13.11
N LEU A 104 -5.11 11.86 -12.06
CA LEU A 104 -6.18 11.91 -11.07
C LEU A 104 -6.17 13.23 -10.30
N ALA A 105 -4.98 13.64 -9.88
CA ALA A 105 -4.73 14.89 -9.18
C ALA A 105 -3.31 15.37 -9.43
N TYR A 106 -3.06 16.64 -9.21
CA TYR A 106 -1.73 17.23 -9.29
C TYR A 106 -1.56 18.38 -8.31
N THR A 107 -0.31 18.68 -8.03
CA THR A 107 0.07 19.82 -7.20
C THR A 107 1.30 20.50 -7.74
N HIS A 108 1.30 21.83 -7.76
CA HIS A 108 2.41 22.66 -8.22
C HIS A 108 2.78 23.63 -7.10
N ASN A 109 4.02 23.61 -6.63
CA ASN A 109 4.50 24.45 -5.54
C ASN A 109 5.91 24.93 -5.77
N ARG A 110 6.18 26.18 -5.41
CA ARG A 110 7.51 26.70 -5.18
C ARG A 110 7.75 26.78 -3.67
N VAL A 111 8.83 26.20 -3.23
CA VAL A 111 9.29 26.25 -1.84
C VAL A 111 10.46 27.19 -1.78
N GLU A 112 10.34 28.18 -0.89
CA GLU A 112 11.37 29.19 -0.62
C GLU A 112 11.80 29.05 0.84
N GLY A 113 13.09 29.16 1.11
CA GLY A 113 13.65 29.04 2.45
C GLY A 113 15.08 28.57 2.43
N ARG A 114 15.43 27.63 3.31
CA ARG A 114 16.79 27.10 3.40
C ARG A 114 17.20 26.29 2.16
N SER A 115 16.25 25.62 1.54
CA SER A 115 16.42 24.93 0.26
C SER A 115 15.32 25.41 -0.69
N GLU A 116 15.72 26.01 -1.82
CA GLU A 116 14.79 26.51 -2.82
C GLU A 116 14.59 25.48 -3.91
N TYR A 117 13.33 25.12 -4.15
CA TYR A 117 12.96 24.22 -5.23
C TYR A 117 11.51 24.41 -5.66
N THR A 118 11.24 24.03 -6.90
CA THR A 118 9.88 23.92 -7.43
C THR A 118 9.52 22.45 -7.59
N GLN A 119 8.31 22.09 -7.24
CA GLN A 119 7.78 20.75 -7.44
C GLN A 119 6.44 20.81 -8.19
N LEU A 120 6.31 19.97 -9.20
CA LEU A 120 5.07 19.71 -9.91
C LEU A 120 4.86 18.19 -9.90
N LEU A 121 3.95 17.74 -9.03
CA LEU A 121 3.74 16.32 -8.74
C LEU A 121 2.33 15.91 -9.16
N TYR A 122 2.20 14.69 -9.68
CA TYR A 122 0.98 14.12 -10.21
C TYR A 122 0.71 12.76 -9.59
N ILE A 123 -0.57 12.46 -9.38
CA ILE A 123 -1.06 11.11 -9.08
C ILE A 123 -1.68 10.58 -10.37
N PRO A 124 -1.20 9.44 -10.92
CA PRO A 124 -1.79 8.78 -12.07
C PRO A 124 -3.25 8.39 -11.85
N ALA A 125 -4.03 8.24 -12.91
CA ALA A 125 -5.41 7.77 -12.82
C ALA A 125 -5.51 6.26 -12.65
N LYS A 126 -4.44 5.50 -13.00
CA LYS A 126 -4.35 4.04 -12.90
C LYS A 126 -2.98 3.61 -12.37
N ALA A 127 -2.98 2.52 -11.65
CA ALA A 127 -1.75 1.88 -11.19
C ALA A 127 -1.00 1.27 -12.38
N PRO A 128 0.33 1.53 -12.51
CA PRO A 128 1.14 0.84 -13.48
C PRO A 128 1.26 -0.65 -13.11
N PHE A 129 1.40 -1.52 -14.12
CA PHE A 129 1.46 -2.98 -13.91
C PHE A 129 2.63 -3.42 -12.99
N ASP A 130 3.68 -2.62 -12.92
CA ASP A 130 4.90 -2.85 -12.14
C ASP A 130 4.91 -2.12 -10.78
N LEU A 131 3.76 -1.60 -10.34
CA LEU A 131 3.62 -0.89 -9.06
C LEU A 131 4.16 -1.69 -7.86
N TRP A 132 4.02 -3.01 -7.90
CA TRP A 132 4.47 -3.90 -6.82
C TRP A 132 5.97 -4.19 -6.82
N ASN A 133 6.67 -3.85 -7.89
CA ASN A 133 8.11 -3.99 -7.93
C ASN A 133 8.77 -2.82 -7.19
N ARG A 134 9.19 -3.07 -5.95
CA ARG A 134 9.80 -2.07 -5.08
C ARG A 134 11.19 -1.61 -5.56
N GLU A 135 11.85 -2.37 -6.41
CA GLU A 135 13.15 -2.01 -6.99
C GLU A 135 12.99 -1.02 -8.15
N LYS A 136 11.86 -1.10 -8.86
CA LYS A 136 11.54 -0.18 -9.94
C LYS A 136 10.85 1.04 -9.35
N ARG A 137 11.65 2.01 -8.95
CA ARG A 137 11.20 3.30 -8.43
C ARG A 137 11.21 4.28 -9.58
N GLY A 138 10.11 4.83 -9.90
CA GLY A 138 10.10 5.72 -11.00
C GLY A 138 9.05 6.78 -10.90
N GLY A 139 9.30 7.91 -11.57
CA GLY A 139 8.30 8.88 -11.87
C GLY A 139 8.62 10.32 -11.53
N VAL A 140 9.55 10.60 -10.63
CA VAL A 140 9.97 11.98 -10.33
C VAL A 140 11.30 12.28 -10.99
N LYS A 141 11.27 13.24 -11.92
CA LYS A 141 12.47 13.74 -12.64
C LYS A 141 13.12 14.85 -11.83
N LEU A 142 14.44 14.76 -11.66
CA LEU A 142 15.23 15.80 -11.01
C LEU A 142 15.81 16.74 -12.06
N TYR A 143 15.56 18.02 -11.86
CA TYR A 143 16.22 19.13 -12.53
C TYR A 143 17.01 19.97 -11.53
N VAL A 144 18.09 20.54 -11.96
CA VAL A 144 18.84 21.57 -11.21
C VAL A 144 18.97 22.78 -12.12
N LYS A 145 18.38 23.91 -11.74
CA LYS A 145 18.35 25.13 -12.55
C LYS A 145 17.86 24.88 -13.98
N ARG A 146 16.79 24.03 -14.12
CA ARG A 146 16.16 23.61 -15.38
C ARG A 146 17.02 22.68 -16.26
N VAL A 147 18.20 22.27 -15.79
CA VAL A 147 19.00 21.22 -16.43
C VAL A 147 18.55 19.87 -15.92
N PHE A 148 18.20 18.97 -16.82
CA PHE A 148 17.83 17.61 -16.45
C PHE A 148 19.05 16.87 -15.87
N ILE A 149 18.87 16.29 -14.70
CA ILE A 149 19.91 15.51 -14.01
C ILE A 149 19.64 14.01 -14.15
N MET A 150 18.44 13.57 -13.78
CA MET A 150 18.07 12.16 -13.86
C MET A 150 16.56 11.93 -13.88
N ASP A 151 16.18 10.81 -14.46
CA ASP A 151 14.87 10.21 -14.25
C ASP A 151 14.87 9.42 -12.94
N ASP A 152 13.69 9.15 -12.41
CA ASP A 152 13.49 8.23 -11.29
C ASP A 152 14.37 8.54 -10.08
N ALA A 153 14.32 9.79 -9.63
CA ALA A 153 15.09 10.25 -8.49
C ALA A 153 14.56 9.62 -7.18
N GLU A 154 14.98 8.38 -6.94
CA GLU A 154 14.57 7.56 -5.78
C GLU A 154 14.76 8.29 -4.44
N ALA A 155 15.78 9.12 -4.35
CA ALA A 155 16.08 9.89 -3.16
C ALA A 155 15.02 10.96 -2.86
N LEU A 156 14.20 11.37 -3.84
CA LEU A 156 13.24 12.47 -3.72
C LEU A 156 11.83 12.06 -3.29
N MET A 157 11.53 10.75 -3.25
CA MET A 157 10.20 10.27 -2.89
C MET A 157 10.30 9.01 -2.02
N PRO A 158 9.51 8.90 -0.93
CA PRO A 158 9.40 7.65 -0.17
C PRO A 158 8.86 6.50 -1.02
N VAL A 159 9.25 5.27 -0.70
CA VAL A 159 8.87 4.08 -1.49
C VAL A 159 7.36 3.86 -1.53
N TYR A 160 6.66 4.15 -0.46
CA TYR A 160 5.20 4.03 -0.40
C TYR A 160 4.46 5.07 -1.27
N LEU A 161 5.16 6.09 -1.81
CA LEU A 161 4.64 7.06 -2.78
C LEU A 161 5.23 6.85 -4.19
N ARG A 162 5.75 5.67 -4.50
CA ARG A 162 6.39 5.35 -5.79
C ARG A 162 5.49 5.50 -7.02
N PHE A 163 4.18 5.60 -6.81
CA PHE A 163 3.23 5.90 -7.88
C PHE A 163 3.25 7.37 -8.32
N VAL A 164 3.82 8.27 -7.54
CA VAL A 164 3.87 9.70 -7.86
C VAL A 164 4.80 9.96 -9.03
N LYS A 165 4.32 10.73 -9.98
CA LYS A 165 5.10 11.21 -11.13
C LYS A 165 5.26 12.71 -11.07
N GLY A 166 6.26 13.24 -11.77
CA GLY A 166 6.42 14.68 -11.81
C GLY A 166 7.84 15.16 -11.97
N VAL A 167 8.05 16.40 -11.60
CA VAL A 167 9.34 17.06 -11.64
C VAL A 167 9.64 17.78 -10.34
N VAL A 168 10.89 17.74 -9.93
CA VAL A 168 11.47 18.59 -8.90
C VAL A 168 12.63 19.33 -9.51
N ASP A 169 12.65 20.66 -9.40
CA ASP A 169 13.71 21.53 -9.91
C ASP A 169 14.30 22.34 -8.76
N SER A 170 15.53 22.00 -8.38
CA SER A 170 16.24 22.65 -7.29
C SER A 170 17.14 23.77 -7.80
N SER A 171 17.14 24.90 -7.08
CA SER A 171 18.07 26.02 -7.34
C SER A 171 19.40 25.85 -6.60
N ASP A 172 19.42 25.03 -5.54
CA ASP A 172 20.54 24.95 -4.59
C ASP A 172 21.44 23.74 -4.77
N LEU A 173 20.90 22.65 -5.34
CA LEU A 173 21.71 21.49 -5.64
C LEU A 173 22.77 21.82 -6.71
N PRO A 174 23.98 21.21 -6.61
CA PRO A 174 25.01 21.42 -7.61
C PRO A 174 24.65 20.68 -8.91
N LEU A 175 25.00 21.26 -10.07
CA LEU A 175 24.75 20.68 -11.39
C LEU A 175 25.43 19.33 -11.63
N ASN A 176 26.51 19.04 -10.90
CA ASN A 176 27.25 17.78 -10.98
C ASN A 176 26.80 16.76 -9.94
N VAL A 177 25.59 16.90 -9.40
CA VAL A 177 25.06 15.97 -8.42
C VAL A 177 25.01 14.54 -8.98
N SER A 178 25.61 13.61 -8.27
CA SER A 178 25.58 12.19 -8.59
C SER A 178 24.52 11.47 -7.74
N ARG A 179 24.21 10.22 -8.11
CA ARG A 179 23.28 9.39 -7.34
C ARG A 179 23.72 9.18 -5.88
N GLU A 180 25.02 9.06 -5.66
CA GLU A 180 25.61 8.92 -4.32
C GLU A 180 25.41 10.20 -3.49
N LEU A 181 25.70 11.36 -4.09
CA LEU A 181 25.51 12.66 -3.43
C LEU A 181 24.04 12.94 -3.08
N LEU A 182 23.10 12.42 -3.89
CA LEU A 182 21.68 12.55 -3.60
C LEU A 182 21.28 11.81 -2.31
N GLN A 183 21.88 10.66 -2.03
CA GLN A 183 21.51 9.84 -0.86
C GLN A 183 21.98 10.47 0.47
N GLU A 184 23.07 11.22 0.47
CA GLU A 184 23.72 11.77 1.66
C GLU A 184 23.39 13.24 1.91
N SER A 185 22.84 13.96 0.92
CA SER A 185 22.60 15.40 1.03
C SER A 185 21.42 15.74 1.97
N ARG A 186 21.64 16.68 2.88
CA ARG A 186 20.59 17.23 3.74
C ARG A 186 19.50 17.94 2.94
N ASP A 187 19.85 18.59 1.84
CA ASP A 187 18.90 19.30 0.99
C ASP A 187 17.99 18.32 0.27
N VAL A 188 18.53 17.20 -0.23
CA VAL A 188 17.74 16.14 -0.85
C VAL A 188 16.75 15.52 0.15
N LYS A 189 17.18 15.29 1.39
CA LYS A 189 16.31 14.79 2.45
C LYS A 189 15.17 15.78 2.75
N ALA A 190 15.47 17.08 2.84
CA ALA A 190 14.46 18.12 3.05
C ALA A 190 13.46 18.19 1.88
N ILE A 191 13.94 18.08 0.63
CA ILE A 191 13.10 18.03 -0.57
C ILE A 191 12.18 16.80 -0.52
N ARG A 192 12.72 15.61 -0.20
CA ARG A 192 11.95 14.37 -0.04
C ARG A 192 10.82 14.51 0.97
N GLU A 193 11.12 15.03 2.17
CA GLU A 193 10.13 15.27 3.21
C GLU A 193 9.06 16.29 2.75
N GLY A 194 9.48 17.34 2.05
CA GLY A 194 8.58 18.33 1.47
C GLY A 194 7.66 17.76 0.40
N CYS A 195 8.20 16.93 -0.50
CA CYS A 195 7.43 16.22 -1.51
C CYS A 195 6.40 15.28 -0.88
N ALA A 196 6.82 14.46 0.09
CA ALA A 196 5.92 13.54 0.81
C ALA A 196 4.79 14.30 1.51
N LYS A 197 5.12 15.33 2.29
CA LYS A 197 4.12 16.18 2.96
C LYS A 197 3.12 16.78 1.97
N ARG A 198 3.60 17.21 0.80
CA ARG A 198 2.74 17.83 -0.20
C ARG A 198 1.78 16.84 -0.85
N VAL A 199 2.25 15.62 -1.16
CA VAL A 199 1.39 14.55 -1.67
C VAL A 199 0.33 14.16 -0.65
N LEU A 200 0.71 13.98 0.62
CA LEU A 200 -0.24 13.69 1.69
C LEU A 200 -1.29 14.81 1.85
N SER A 201 -0.87 16.08 1.82
CA SER A 201 -1.83 17.20 1.88
C SER A 201 -2.79 17.25 0.68
N MET A 202 -2.33 16.84 -0.49
CA MET A 202 -3.21 16.72 -1.66
C MET A 202 -4.26 15.61 -1.46
N LEU A 203 -3.86 14.46 -0.90
CA LEU A 203 -4.78 13.37 -0.58
C LEU A 203 -5.77 13.76 0.54
N GLU A 204 -5.29 14.43 1.58
CA GLU A 204 -6.13 14.96 2.67
C GLU A 204 -7.20 15.92 2.11
N SER A 205 -6.82 16.82 1.21
CA SER A 205 -7.76 17.76 0.58
C SER A 205 -8.86 17.04 -0.21
N LEU A 206 -8.55 15.90 -0.87
CA LEU A 206 -9.56 15.09 -1.57
C LEU A 206 -10.52 14.41 -0.59
N VAL A 207 -10.03 13.97 0.57
CA VAL A 207 -10.82 13.32 1.62
C VAL A 207 -11.74 14.31 2.32
N GLU A 208 -11.22 15.48 2.65
CA GLU A 208 -11.91 16.51 3.42
C GLU A 208 -12.91 17.35 2.59
N SER A 209 -12.83 17.23 1.27
CA SER A 209 -13.70 17.98 0.36
C SER A 209 -15.15 17.56 0.49
N ASP A 210 -16.07 18.52 0.51
CA ASP A 210 -17.51 18.27 0.42
C ASP A 210 -17.98 17.97 -1.01
N ASN A 211 -17.12 18.20 -2.01
CA ASN A 211 -17.43 17.97 -3.41
C ASN A 211 -17.44 16.46 -3.73
N ALA A 212 -18.54 15.99 -4.32
CA ALA A 212 -18.71 14.58 -4.69
C ALA A 212 -17.66 14.09 -5.70
N ASP A 213 -17.22 14.94 -6.64
CA ASP A 213 -16.20 14.58 -7.63
C ASP A 213 -14.83 14.38 -6.97
N GLU A 214 -14.49 15.18 -5.97
CA GLU A 214 -13.24 15.04 -5.20
C GLU A 214 -13.25 13.75 -4.37
N LYS A 215 -14.38 13.44 -3.72
CA LYS A 215 -14.56 12.16 -3.01
C LYS A 215 -14.46 10.96 -3.96
N ALA A 216 -15.05 11.05 -5.15
CA ALA A 216 -14.93 10.00 -6.17
C ALA A 216 -13.49 9.84 -6.66
N LYS A 217 -12.72 10.93 -6.81
CA LYS A 217 -11.29 10.86 -7.10
C LYS A 217 -10.52 10.14 -6.00
N TYR A 218 -10.85 10.41 -4.71
CA TYR A 218 -10.21 9.72 -3.61
C TYR A 218 -10.54 8.22 -3.59
N GLN A 219 -11.78 7.83 -3.86
CA GLN A 219 -12.16 6.41 -3.98
C GLN A 219 -11.39 5.72 -5.10
N LYS A 220 -11.29 6.37 -6.27
CA LYS A 220 -10.48 5.85 -7.38
C LYS A 220 -9.01 5.73 -6.99
N PHE A 221 -8.45 6.74 -6.33
CA PHE A 221 -7.10 6.69 -5.79
C PHE A 221 -6.90 5.50 -4.86
N TRP A 222 -7.84 5.32 -3.93
CA TRP A 222 -7.75 4.24 -2.94
C TRP A 222 -7.79 2.86 -3.59
N HIS A 223 -8.66 2.67 -4.58
CA HIS A 223 -8.73 1.42 -5.34
C HIS A 223 -7.40 1.07 -6.04
N GLU A 224 -6.74 2.06 -6.63
CA GLU A 224 -5.51 1.87 -7.41
C GLU A 224 -4.25 1.80 -6.52
N PHE A 225 -4.16 2.60 -5.47
CA PHE A 225 -2.93 2.84 -4.72
C PHE A 225 -3.03 2.61 -3.22
N GLY A 226 -4.21 2.31 -2.70
CA GLY A 226 -4.45 2.21 -1.26
C GLY A 226 -3.56 1.18 -0.56
N ALA A 227 -3.38 0.01 -1.15
CA ALA A 227 -2.51 -1.01 -0.59
C ALA A 227 -1.03 -0.57 -0.53
N VAL A 228 -0.56 0.20 -1.52
CA VAL A 228 0.81 0.76 -1.50
C VAL A 228 0.93 1.88 -0.46
N LEU A 229 -0.10 2.72 -0.31
CA LEU A 229 -0.12 3.77 0.71
C LEU A 229 -0.03 3.19 2.13
N LYS A 230 -0.62 2.03 2.38
CA LYS A 230 -0.55 1.32 3.68
C LYS A 230 0.88 0.99 4.11
N GLU A 231 1.81 0.78 3.15
CA GLU A 231 3.22 0.54 3.45
C GLU A 231 3.84 1.71 4.22
N GLY A 232 3.38 2.93 3.95
CA GLY A 232 3.88 4.15 4.58
C GLY A 232 3.70 4.21 6.08
N VAL A 233 2.72 3.49 6.64
CA VAL A 233 2.48 3.43 8.09
C VAL A 233 3.70 2.89 8.84
N GLY A 234 4.42 1.92 8.25
CA GLY A 234 5.65 1.37 8.82
C GLY A 234 6.94 2.04 8.33
N GLU A 235 6.87 2.82 7.25
CA GLU A 235 8.06 3.44 6.63
C GLU A 235 8.24 4.92 7.02
N ASP A 236 7.15 5.65 7.28
CA ASP A 236 7.15 7.09 7.54
C ASP A 236 6.53 7.42 8.90
N PHE A 237 7.30 7.20 9.95
CA PHE A 237 6.87 7.44 11.32
C PHE A 237 6.43 8.89 11.58
N ALA A 238 7.04 9.85 10.89
CA ALA A 238 6.71 11.27 11.06
C ALA A 238 5.31 11.62 10.51
N ASN A 239 4.81 10.86 9.54
CA ASN A 239 3.50 11.07 8.93
C ASN A 239 2.49 9.95 9.25
N ARG A 240 2.81 9.04 10.20
CA ARG A 240 1.97 7.87 10.51
C ARG A 240 0.52 8.25 10.85
N GLU A 241 0.30 9.24 11.69
CA GLU A 241 -1.05 9.68 12.05
C GLU A 241 -1.82 10.24 10.85
N ARG A 242 -1.14 10.99 9.98
CA ARG A 242 -1.73 11.48 8.74
C ARG A 242 -2.11 10.33 7.80
N LEU A 243 -1.22 9.36 7.66
CA LEU A 243 -1.46 8.16 6.87
C LEU A 243 -2.65 7.38 7.43
N ALA A 244 -2.73 7.18 8.74
CA ALA A 244 -3.84 6.47 9.38
C ALA A 244 -5.22 7.09 9.04
N LYS A 245 -5.32 8.42 8.97
CA LYS A 245 -6.54 9.13 8.55
C LYS A 245 -6.92 8.91 7.10
N LEU A 246 -5.94 8.62 6.26
CA LEU A 246 -6.13 8.37 4.83
C LEU A 246 -6.54 6.92 4.53
N LEU A 247 -6.36 5.97 5.45
CA LEU A 247 -6.67 4.56 5.20
C LEU A 247 -8.17 4.31 5.05
N ARG A 248 -8.52 3.34 4.20
CA ARG A 248 -9.89 2.87 4.00
C ARG A 248 -9.93 1.35 4.03
N PHE A 249 -11.01 0.82 4.54
CA PHE A 249 -11.20 -0.62 4.74
C PHE A 249 -12.60 -1.05 4.33
N ALA A 250 -12.80 -2.33 4.16
CA ALA A 250 -14.10 -2.95 4.28
C ALA A 250 -14.43 -3.15 5.77
N SER A 251 -15.70 -3.28 6.10
CA SER A 251 -16.15 -3.64 7.44
C SER A 251 -17.42 -4.50 7.41
N THR A 252 -17.87 -4.93 8.55
CA THR A 252 -19.19 -5.57 8.68
C THR A 252 -20.36 -4.61 8.41
N HIS A 253 -20.10 -3.31 8.33
CA HIS A 253 -21.08 -2.25 8.01
C HIS A 253 -21.10 -1.91 6.53
N ALA A 254 -19.92 -1.84 5.86
CA ALA A 254 -19.82 -1.49 4.44
C ALA A 254 -18.65 -2.26 3.79
N ASP A 255 -18.82 -2.59 2.50
CA ASP A 255 -17.88 -3.42 1.75
C ASP A 255 -16.60 -2.69 1.36
N GLU A 256 -16.59 -1.36 1.45
CA GLU A 256 -15.45 -0.51 1.11
C GLU A 256 -15.56 0.89 1.74
N GLY A 257 -14.46 1.62 1.74
CA GLY A 257 -14.44 3.06 2.01
C GLY A 257 -14.51 3.47 3.47
N VAL A 258 -14.54 2.55 4.43
CA VAL A 258 -14.60 2.85 5.86
C VAL A 258 -13.25 3.34 6.35
N SER A 259 -13.19 4.57 6.87
CA SER A 259 -12.02 5.08 7.60
C SER A 259 -12.05 4.67 9.07
N PHE A 260 -10.92 4.80 9.75
CA PHE A 260 -10.89 4.65 11.21
C PHE A 260 -11.80 5.67 11.91
N ALA A 261 -11.85 6.92 11.42
CA ALA A 261 -12.72 7.95 11.99
C ALA A 261 -14.21 7.61 11.83
N ASP A 262 -14.62 7.09 10.66
CA ASP A 262 -16.00 6.59 10.45
C ASP A 262 -16.35 5.46 11.42
N TYR A 263 -15.40 4.54 11.63
CA TYR A 263 -15.57 3.45 12.58
C TYR A 263 -15.75 3.99 14.00
N VAL A 264 -14.84 4.86 14.45
CA VAL A 264 -14.90 5.46 15.81
C VAL A 264 -16.21 6.22 16.01
N GLY A 265 -16.67 6.95 14.99
CA GLY A 265 -17.97 7.65 15.04
C GLY A 265 -19.18 6.73 15.18
N ARG A 266 -19.05 5.43 14.87
CA ARG A 266 -20.12 4.43 14.99
C ARG A 266 -19.90 3.43 16.14
N MET A 267 -18.83 3.59 16.93
CA MET A 267 -18.59 2.72 18.08
C MET A 267 -19.75 2.74 19.06
N LYS A 268 -20.03 1.60 19.67
CA LYS A 268 -21.04 1.49 20.73
C LYS A 268 -20.59 2.23 21.98
N GLU A 269 -21.55 2.72 22.74
CA GLU A 269 -21.26 3.29 24.06
C GLU A 269 -20.55 2.24 24.95
N GLY A 270 -19.42 2.62 25.51
CA GLY A 270 -18.57 1.72 26.31
C GLY A 270 -17.62 0.83 25.53
N GLN A 271 -17.66 0.84 24.19
CA GLN A 271 -16.67 0.17 23.35
C GLN A 271 -15.32 0.88 23.45
N GLN A 272 -14.24 0.16 23.72
CA GLN A 272 -12.90 0.72 23.82
C GLN A 272 -12.06 0.49 22.54
N PRO A 273 -11.96 -0.75 21.98
CA PRO A 273 -11.08 -1.00 20.85
C PRO A 273 -11.80 -0.86 19.49
N ILE A 274 -10.98 -0.65 18.47
CA ILE A 274 -11.34 -0.85 17.08
C ILE A 274 -11.09 -2.32 16.76
N TYR A 275 -12.15 -3.08 16.50
CA TYR A 275 -12.04 -4.49 16.17
C TYR A 275 -11.73 -4.72 14.70
N TYR A 276 -10.87 -5.69 14.42
CA TYR A 276 -10.55 -6.09 13.05
C TYR A 276 -10.34 -7.60 12.91
N ILE A 277 -10.49 -8.10 11.69
CA ILE A 277 -10.10 -9.45 11.28
C ILE A 277 -9.25 -9.38 10.03
N THR A 278 -8.21 -10.22 9.94
CA THR A 278 -7.42 -10.40 8.70
C THR A 278 -7.82 -11.71 8.02
N ALA A 279 -8.00 -11.68 6.71
CA ALA A 279 -8.41 -12.86 5.92
C ALA A 279 -7.88 -12.78 4.49
N ASP A 280 -7.88 -13.93 3.79
CA ASP A 280 -7.37 -14.02 2.42
C ASP A 280 -8.21 -13.25 1.39
N ASN A 281 -9.49 -13.04 1.68
CA ASN A 281 -10.41 -12.25 0.85
C ASN A 281 -11.66 -11.83 1.65
N LEU A 282 -12.44 -10.90 1.08
CA LEU A 282 -13.62 -10.33 1.73
C LEU A 282 -14.71 -11.37 2.04
N ALA A 283 -14.91 -12.37 1.19
CA ALA A 283 -15.90 -13.41 1.42
C ALA A 283 -15.53 -14.29 2.62
N ALA A 284 -14.26 -14.68 2.73
CA ALA A 284 -13.73 -15.41 3.90
C ALA A 284 -13.84 -14.58 5.18
N ALA A 285 -13.45 -13.30 5.13
CA ALA A 285 -13.61 -12.40 6.26
C ALA A 285 -15.07 -12.33 6.75
N LYS A 286 -15.99 -12.09 5.82
CA LYS A 286 -17.42 -12.00 6.12
C LYS A 286 -18.04 -13.30 6.66
N SER A 287 -17.55 -14.45 6.26
CA SER A 287 -18.09 -15.73 6.71
C SER A 287 -17.42 -16.29 7.96
N SER A 288 -16.45 -15.58 8.53
CA SER A 288 -15.71 -16.04 9.69
C SER A 288 -16.61 -16.23 10.93
N PRO A 289 -16.56 -17.40 11.60
CA PRO A 289 -17.26 -17.64 12.86
C PRO A 289 -16.87 -16.67 13.97
N GLN A 290 -15.67 -16.12 13.93
CA GLN A 290 -15.17 -15.17 14.92
C GLN A 290 -15.95 -13.86 14.95
N LEU A 291 -16.75 -13.57 13.91
CA LEU A 291 -17.62 -12.38 13.83
C LEU A 291 -18.99 -12.57 14.46
N GLU A 292 -19.40 -13.79 14.85
CA GLU A 292 -20.78 -14.09 15.23
C GLU A 292 -21.27 -13.23 16.40
N ILE A 293 -20.52 -13.16 17.50
CA ILE A 293 -20.89 -12.33 18.65
C ILE A 293 -20.92 -10.84 18.33
N PHE A 294 -20.01 -10.36 17.49
CA PHE A 294 -19.95 -8.97 17.09
C PHE A 294 -21.19 -8.59 16.27
N ARG A 295 -21.62 -9.46 15.35
CA ARG A 295 -22.87 -9.28 14.59
C ARG A 295 -24.08 -9.30 15.50
N LYS A 296 -24.18 -10.29 16.39
CA LYS A 296 -25.29 -10.41 17.36
C LYS A 296 -25.43 -9.13 18.19
N LYS A 297 -24.30 -8.53 18.57
CA LYS A 297 -24.29 -7.29 19.38
C LYS A 297 -24.29 -6.01 18.54
N GLY A 298 -24.27 -6.12 17.22
CA GLY A 298 -24.22 -4.96 16.30
C GLY A 298 -22.94 -4.14 16.48
N ILE A 299 -21.82 -4.79 16.79
CA ILE A 299 -20.48 -4.20 16.88
C ILE A 299 -19.84 -4.31 15.51
N GLU A 300 -19.37 -3.19 14.97
CA GLU A 300 -18.65 -3.17 13.70
C GLU A 300 -17.27 -3.81 13.85
N VAL A 301 -16.83 -4.55 12.81
CA VAL A 301 -15.48 -5.13 12.71
C VAL A 301 -14.92 -4.77 11.35
N LEU A 302 -13.69 -4.25 11.30
CA LEU A 302 -12.96 -3.99 10.07
C LEU A 302 -12.50 -5.31 9.43
N LEU A 303 -12.65 -5.42 8.11
CA LEU A 303 -12.29 -6.60 7.32
C LEU A 303 -11.05 -6.26 6.49
N LEU A 304 -9.90 -6.75 6.91
CA LEU A 304 -8.60 -6.46 6.33
C LEU A 304 -8.18 -7.64 5.44
N THR A 305 -8.05 -7.39 4.14
CA THR A 305 -7.82 -8.44 3.14
C THR A 305 -6.62 -8.20 2.22
N ASP A 306 -5.91 -7.10 2.41
CA ASP A 306 -4.68 -6.83 1.68
C ASP A 306 -3.50 -7.52 2.37
N ARG A 307 -2.57 -8.07 1.60
CA ARG A 307 -1.35 -8.70 2.15
C ARG A 307 -0.53 -7.74 3.01
N VAL A 308 -0.57 -6.45 2.71
CA VAL A 308 0.14 -5.41 3.46
C VAL A 308 -0.51 -5.10 4.81
N ASP A 309 -1.75 -5.54 5.06
CA ASP A 309 -2.45 -5.23 6.31
C ASP A 309 -1.73 -5.81 7.54
N GLU A 310 -1.14 -7.00 7.44
CA GLU A 310 -0.34 -7.58 8.53
C GLU A 310 0.92 -6.72 8.83
N TRP A 311 1.55 -6.17 7.78
CA TRP A 311 2.64 -5.22 7.94
C TRP A 311 2.17 -3.92 8.59
N MET A 312 1.07 -3.35 8.11
CA MET A 312 0.47 -2.14 8.67
C MET A 312 0.15 -2.32 10.16
N LEU A 313 -0.50 -3.43 10.53
CA LEU A 313 -0.88 -3.76 11.90
C LEU A 313 0.32 -3.98 12.84
N SER A 314 1.48 -4.37 12.32
CA SER A 314 2.70 -4.48 13.11
C SER A 314 3.31 -3.12 13.49
N HIS A 315 2.81 -2.02 12.90
CA HIS A 315 3.30 -0.67 13.13
C HIS A 315 2.22 0.32 13.60
N LEU A 316 0.93 -0.03 13.47
CA LEU A 316 -0.19 0.79 13.91
C LEU A 316 -1.01 0.02 14.95
N TYR A 317 -0.89 0.42 16.20
CA TYR A 317 -1.50 -0.27 17.33
C TYR A 317 -2.77 0.42 17.86
N GLU A 318 -2.92 1.70 17.52
CA GLU A 318 -4.06 2.51 17.97
C GLU A 318 -4.38 3.62 16.96
N PHE A 319 -5.59 4.13 17.03
CA PHE A 319 -6.03 5.34 16.33
C PHE A 319 -6.85 6.20 17.28
N GLU A 320 -6.43 7.45 17.48
CA GLU A 320 -7.07 8.44 18.37
C GLU A 320 -7.39 7.90 19.79
N GLY A 321 -6.46 7.11 20.35
CA GLY A 321 -6.58 6.53 21.68
C GLY A 321 -7.37 5.21 21.73
N HIS A 322 -7.89 4.72 20.63
CA HIS A 322 -8.55 3.42 20.52
C HIS A 322 -7.58 2.35 20.00
N ALA A 323 -7.29 1.34 20.83
CA ALA A 323 -6.42 0.24 20.41
C ALA A 323 -7.04 -0.58 19.28
N LEU A 324 -6.22 -1.03 18.32
CA LEU A 324 -6.63 -1.97 17.29
C LEU A 324 -6.56 -3.41 17.86
N GLN A 325 -7.69 -4.11 17.89
CA GLN A 325 -7.79 -5.44 18.47
C GLN A 325 -8.30 -6.47 17.46
N SER A 326 -7.49 -7.52 17.25
CA SER A 326 -7.89 -8.65 16.41
C SER A 326 -8.98 -9.48 17.09
N VAL A 327 -10.05 -9.79 16.34
CA VAL A 327 -11.08 -10.73 16.80
C VAL A 327 -10.63 -12.18 16.68
N ALA A 328 -9.50 -12.47 16.03
CA ALA A 328 -8.92 -13.81 15.87
C ALA A 328 -7.81 -14.12 16.88
N LYS A 329 -7.50 -13.19 17.81
CA LYS A 329 -6.43 -13.34 18.79
C LYS A 329 -6.96 -13.20 20.22
N GLY A 330 -6.44 -14.04 21.11
CA GLY A 330 -6.78 -14.00 22.52
C GLY A 330 -8.25 -14.30 22.85
N ALA A 331 -8.63 -14.12 24.09
CA ALA A 331 -10.03 -14.18 24.51
C ALA A 331 -10.77 -12.90 24.08
N VAL A 332 -12.02 -13.01 23.67
CA VAL A 332 -12.87 -11.85 23.46
C VAL A 332 -13.37 -11.36 24.81
N ASP A 333 -12.87 -10.20 25.21
CA ASP A 333 -13.45 -9.44 26.31
C ASP A 333 -14.21 -8.26 25.70
N LEU A 334 -15.53 -8.33 25.74
CA LEU A 334 -16.40 -7.24 25.27
C LEU A 334 -16.63 -6.18 26.36
N GLY A 335 -16.01 -6.35 27.54
CA GLY A 335 -16.09 -5.39 28.63
C GLY A 335 -17.53 -5.06 29.01
N ASN A 336 -17.87 -3.78 29.00
CA ASN A 336 -19.21 -3.27 29.34
C ASN A 336 -20.28 -3.59 28.27
N LEU A 337 -19.90 -4.14 27.10
CA LEU A 337 -20.84 -4.56 26.05
C LEU A 337 -21.43 -5.95 26.29
N GLN A 338 -20.97 -6.65 27.35
CA GLN A 338 -21.50 -7.92 27.79
C GLN A 338 -22.21 -7.73 29.14
N ASP A 339 -23.48 -8.14 29.25
CA ASP A 339 -24.18 -8.02 30.50
C ASP A 339 -23.76 -9.10 31.52
N GLU A 340 -24.04 -8.87 32.81
CA GLU A 340 -23.64 -9.77 33.89
C GLU A 340 -24.33 -11.15 33.78
N ALA A 341 -25.55 -11.20 33.25
CA ALA A 341 -26.28 -12.45 33.04
C ALA A 341 -25.61 -13.30 31.94
N GLU A 342 -25.20 -12.68 30.83
CA GLU A 342 -24.45 -13.37 29.77
C GLU A 342 -23.11 -13.90 30.27
N LYS A 343 -22.37 -13.13 31.07
CA LYS A 343 -21.11 -13.59 31.70
C LYS A 343 -21.34 -14.80 32.59
N LYS A 344 -22.33 -14.73 33.46
CA LYS A 344 -22.66 -15.84 34.38
C LYS A 344 -23.07 -17.10 33.61
N GLN A 345 -23.88 -16.97 32.54
CA GLN A 345 -24.24 -18.11 31.70
C GLN A 345 -23.03 -18.72 31.01
N ALA A 346 -22.10 -17.90 30.53
CA ALA A 346 -20.88 -18.37 29.89
C ALA A 346 -19.99 -19.13 30.90
N ASP A 347 -19.84 -18.62 32.11
CA ASP A 347 -19.08 -19.26 33.19
C ASP A 347 -19.69 -20.60 33.60
N GLU A 348 -21.00 -20.66 33.77
CA GLU A 348 -21.73 -21.91 34.09
C GLU A 348 -21.59 -22.94 32.95
N ALA A 349 -21.71 -22.52 31.69
CA ALA A 349 -21.50 -23.38 30.52
C ALA A 349 -20.07 -23.89 30.44
N ALA A 350 -19.08 -23.06 30.76
CA ALA A 350 -17.67 -23.44 30.78
C ALA A 350 -17.39 -24.49 31.86
N GLU A 351 -17.96 -24.34 33.08
CA GLU A 351 -17.83 -25.32 34.18
C GLU A 351 -18.43 -26.67 33.77
N LEU A 352 -19.63 -26.68 33.20
CA LEU A 352 -20.28 -27.90 32.74
C LEU A 352 -19.53 -28.63 31.63
N ALA A 353 -18.87 -27.89 30.77
CA ALA A 353 -18.12 -28.41 29.61
C ALA A 353 -16.70 -28.88 29.95
N LYS A 354 -16.18 -28.65 31.17
CA LYS A 354 -14.81 -29.04 31.58
C LYS A 354 -14.45 -30.48 31.24
N PRO A 355 -15.26 -31.51 31.54
CA PRO A 355 -14.92 -32.89 31.19
C PRO A 355 -14.75 -33.11 29.68
N LEU A 356 -15.57 -32.45 28.86
CA LEU A 356 -15.49 -32.50 27.42
C LEU A 356 -14.23 -31.81 26.91
N VAL A 357 -13.92 -30.64 27.45
CA VAL A 357 -12.72 -29.87 27.10
C VAL A 357 -11.45 -30.70 27.35
N GLU A 358 -11.35 -31.39 28.49
CA GLU A 358 -10.19 -32.25 28.80
C GLU A 358 -10.09 -33.45 27.84
N LYS A 359 -11.22 -34.07 27.49
CA LYS A 359 -11.22 -35.13 26.46
C LYS A 359 -10.76 -34.62 25.08
N LEU A 360 -11.24 -33.44 24.65
CA LEU A 360 -10.83 -32.81 23.41
C LEU A 360 -9.34 -32.41 23.41
N LYS A 361 -8.82 -31.90 24.52
CA LYS A 361 -7.39 -31.62 24.69
C LYS A 361 -6.54 -32.87 24.46
N ALA A 362 -6.97 -33.99 25.05
CA ALA A 362 -6.26 -35.24 24.89
C ALA A 362 -6.29 -35.77 23.45
N ALA A 363 -7.45 -35.72 22.78
CA ALA A 363 -7.61 -36.15 21.38
C ALA A 363 -6.88 -35.26 20.36
N LEU A 364 -6.77 -33.95 20.62
CA LEU A 364 -6.22 -32.95 19.72
C LEU A 364 -4.81 -32.43 20.12
N LYS A 365 -4.14 -33.11 21.06
CA LYS A 365 -2.82 -32.67 21.61
C LYS A 365 -1.75 -32.33 20.59
N ASP A 366 -1.78 -32.99 19.41
CA ASP A 366 -0.79 -32.79 18.36
C ASP A 366 -1.23 -31.72 17.32
N ARG A 367 -2.44 -31.14 17.51
CA ARG A 367 -3.07 -30.21 16.56
C ARG A 367 -3.50 -28.89 17.18
N ALA A 368 -3.91 -28.89 18.42
CA ALA A 368 -4.32 -27.71 19.17
C ALA A 368 -3.43 -27.51 20.41
N LYS A 369 -3.03 -26.24 20.64
CA LYS A 369 -2.29 -25.85 21.86
C LYS A 369 -3.17 -25.98 23.10
N ASP A 370 -4.43 -25.65 22.96
CA ASP A 370 -5.41 -25.70 24.01
C ASP A 370 -6.84 -25.86 23.43
N VAL A 371 -7.80 -26.24 24.26
CA VAL A 371 -9.24 -26.23 23.94
C VAL A 371 -9.95 -25.48 25.04
N ARG A 372 -10.86 -24.57 24.69
CA ARG A 372 -11.65 -23.82 25.67
C ARG A 372 -13.05 -23.49 25.17
N VAL A 373 -13.94 -23.25 26.13
CA VAL A 373 -15.29 -22.73 25.84
C VAL A 373 -15.20 -21.24 25.50
N THR A 374 -16.03 -20.79 24.59
CA THR A 374 -16.08 -19.37 24.23
C THR A 374 -17.52 -18.86 24.13
N ALA A 375 -17.70 -17.58 24.46
CA ALA A 375 -18.94 -16.84 24.21
C ALA A 375 -18.94 -16.16 22.81
N ARG A 376 -17.89 -16.30 22.04
CA ARG A 376 -17.70 -15.69 20.70
C ARG A 376 -18.65 -16.30 19.67
N LEU A 377 -18.95 -17.58 19.80
CA LEU A 377 -19.75 -18.35 18.87
C LEU A 377 -21.23 -18.31 19.22
N VAL A 378 -22.08 -18.19 18.21
CA VAL A 378 -23.55 -18.20 18.33
C VAL A 378 -24.11 -19.38 17.54
N ASP A 379 -23.74 -19.51 16.25
CA ASP A 379 -24.27 -20.52 15.34
C ASP A 379 -23.25 -21.62 14.99
N SER A 380 -21.95 -21.33 15.07
CA SER A 380 -20.90 -22.28 14.73
C SER A 380 -20.51 -23.18 15.91
N PRO A 381 -20.09 -24.44 15.65
CA PRO A 381 -19.67 -25.37 16.70
C PRO A 381 -18.32 -25.01 17.32
N ALA A 382 -17.40 -24.49 16.52
CA ALA A 382 -16.04 -24.17 16.93
C ALA A 382 -15.40 -23.15 16.00
N CYS A 383 -14.35 -22.48 16.51
CA CYS A 383 -13.43 -21.67 15.73
C CYS A 383 -12.01 -21.84 16.25
N LEU A 384 -11.04 -21.36 15.48
CA LEU A 384 -9.64 -21.35 15.89
C LEU A 384 -9.22 -19.92 16.21
N VAL A 385 -8.42 -19.78 17.24
CA VAL A 385 -7.78 -18.52 17.63
C VAL A 385 -6.32 -18.77 17.99
N VAL A 386 -5.52 -17.71 18.03
CA VAL A 386 -4.16 -17.76 18.54
C VAL A 386 -4.05 -16.88 19.78
N GLU A 387 -2.99 -17.04 20.57
CA GLU A 387 -2.74 -16.14 21.70
C GLU A 387 -2.51 -14.70 21.21
N SER A 388 -2.73 -13.74 22.08
CA SER A 388 -2.61 -12.30 21.73
C SER A 388 -1.22 -11.94 21.19
N GLY A 389 -0.16 -12.58 21.70
CA GLY A 389 1.22 -12.35 21.27
C GLY A 389 1.68 -13.23 20.10
N ASP A 390 0.89 -14.21 19.70
CA ASP A 390 1.27 -15.13 18.63
C ASP A 390 1.01 -14.51 17.24
N MET A 391 1.72 -15.07 16.25
CA MET A 391 1.49 -14.74 14.84
C MET A 391 0.07 -15.13 14.41
N SER A 392 -0.61 -14.27 13.62
CA SER A 392 -1.93 -14.62 13.08
C SER A 392 -1.83 -15.81 12.13
N ALA A 393 -2.88 -16.63 12.05
CA ALA A 393 -2.95 -17.72 11.09
C ALA A 393 -2.83 -17.22 9.63
N HIS A 394 -3.37 -16.03 9.36
CA HIS A 394 -3.25 -15.37 8.05
C HIS A 394 -1.79 -15.01 7.72
N LEU A 395 -1.06 -14.36 8.64
CA LEU A 395 0.36 -14.04 8.41
C LEU A 395 1.21 -15.28 8.22
N ALA A 396 0.98 -16.33 9.01
CA ALA A 396 1.69 -17.60 8.87
C ALA A 396 1.48 -18.21 7.46
N ARG A 397 0.25 -18.13 6.92
CA ARG A 397 -0.05 -18.57 5.53
C ARG A 397 0.66 -17.70 4.50
N LEU A 398 0.65 -16.39 4.66
CA LEU A 398 1.36 -15.47 3.74
C LEU A 398 2.87 -15.76 3.68
N LEU A 399 3.51 -15.98 4.82
CA LEU A 399 4.93 -16.35 4.90
C LEU A 399 5.21 -17.67 4.18
N LYS A 400 4.38 -18.68 4.41
CA LYS A 400 4.49 -19.98 3.72
C LYS A 400 4.33 -19.86 2.21
N GLN A 401 3.37 -19.04 1.74
CA GLN A 401 3.20 -18.76 0.31
C GLN A 401 4.40 -18.02 -0.30
N ALA A 402 5.09 -17.22 0.48
CA ALA A 402 6.32 -16.54 0.09
C ALA A 402 7.58 -17.43 0.18
N GLY A 403 7.43 -18.72 0.52
CA GLY A 403 8.55 -19.65 0.68
C GLY A 403 9.39 -19.40 1.94
N GLN A 404 8.84 -18.70 2.93
CA GLN A 404 9.49 -18.44 4.21
C GLN A 404 8.97 -19.40 5.29
N ASP A 405 9.86 -19.80 6.20
CA ASP A 405 9.47 -20.60 7.35
C ASP A 405 8.69 -19.74 8.35
N ALA A 406 7.44 -20.11 8.62
CA ALA A 406 6.66 -19.54 9.70
C ALA A 406 6.84 -20.38 10.97
N PRO A 407 6.93 -19.74 12.16
CA PRO A 407 6.92 -20.48 13.43
C PRO A 407 5.69 -21.39 13.47
N LYS A 408 5.88 -22.65 13.86
CA LYS A 408 4.77 -23.58 14.10
C LYS A 408 4.04 -23.14 15.38
N SER A 409 3.03 -22.29 15.24
CA SER A 409 2.10 -21.99 16.33
C SER A 409 0.89 -22.91 16.18
N MET A 410 0.61 -23.70 17.22
CA MET A 410 -0.62 -24.48 17.29
C MET A 410 -1.75 -23.57 17.73
N PRO A 411 -2.91 -23.57 17.03
CA PRO A 411 -4.05 -22.76 17.43
C PRO A 411 -4.72 -23.28 18.68
N ILE A 412 -5.55 -22.46 19.26
CA ILE A 412 -6.48 -22.82 20.33
C ILE A 412 -7.84 -23.11 19.68
N LEU A 413 -8.44 -24.24 20.00
CA LEU A 413 -9.79 -24.56 19.59
C LEU A 413 -10.79 -23.96 20.58
N GLU A 414 -11.59 -23.03 20.14
CA GLU A 414 -12.73 -22.51 20.91
C GLU A 414 -14.01 -23.24 20.50
N ILE A 415 -14.78 -23.73 21.47
CA ILE A 415 -15.99 -24.49 21.23
C ILE A 415 -17.24 -23.80 21.80
N ASN A 416 -18.37 -24.02 21.13
CA ASN A 416 -19.70 -23.60 21.57
C ASN A 416 -20.42 -24.82 22.23
N PRO A 417 -20.50 -24.92 23.55
CA PRO A 417 -21.11 -26.06 24.20
C PRO A 417 -22.63 -26.18 23.96
N GLN A 418 -23.27 -25.12 23.49
CA GLN A 418 -24.70 -25.14 23.16
C GLN A 418 -25.00 -25.66 21.76
N HIS A 419 -23.99 -25.76 20.88
CA HIS A 419 -24.16 -26.25 19.52
C HIS A 419 -24.41 -27.76 19.50
N ALA A 420 -25.39 -28.23 18.68
CA ALA A 420 -25.82 -29.63 18.64
C ALA A 420 -24.66 -30.62 18.36
N LEU A 421 -23.69 -30.23 17.48
CA LEU A 421 -22.52 -31.08 17.21
C LEU A 421 -21.60 -31.24 18.41
N ILE A 422 -21.44 -30.21 19.24
CA ILE A 422 -20.65 -30.27 20.49
C ILE A 422 -21.38 -31.05 21.57
N GLN A 423 -22.71 -30.95 21.68
CA GLN A 423 -23.52 -31.74 22.54
C GLN A 423 -23.47 -33.23 22.16
N ARG A 424 -23.47 -33.56 20.88
CA ARG A 424 -23.27 -34.92 20.38
C ARG A 424 -21.91 -35.48 20.77
N LEU A 425 -20.84 -34.69 20.73
CA LEU A 425 -19.52 -35.07 21.24
C LEU A 425 -19.52 -35.46 22.73
N ALA A 426 -20.34 -34.79 23.49
CA ALA A 426 -20.46 -35.05 24.94
C ALA A 426 -21.31 -36.27 25.26
N SER A 427 -22.08 -36.84 24.30
CA SER A 427 -22.99 -37.96 24.56
C SER A 427 -22.25 -39.30 24.61
N ASP A 428 -22.74 -40.21 25.43
CA ASP A 428 -22.22 -41.58 25.53
C ASP A 428 -22.49 -42.36 24.24
N GLY A 429 -21.45 -43.07 23.74
CA GLY A 429 -21.55 -43.89 22.53
C GLY A 429 -21.26 -43.16 21.25
N ALA A 430 -20.99 -41.84 21.27
CA ALA A 430 -20.57 -41.11 20.11
C ALA A 430 -19.18 -41.55 19.64
N PRO A 431 -18.89 -41.53 18.30
CA PRO A 431 -17.55 -41.76 17.77
C PRO A 431 -16.65 -40.54 18.04
N PHE A 432 -16.25 -40.38 19.30
CA PHE A 432 -15.62 -39.18 19.85
C PHE A 432 -14.38 -38.73 19.05
N GLU A 433 -13.48 -39.67 18.75
CA GLU A 433 -12.23 -39.35 18.02
C GLU A 433 -12.52 -38.75 16.64
N ASP A 434 -13.41 -39.40 15.85
CA ASP A 434 -13.78 -38.90 14.53
C ASP A 434 -14.46 -37.52 14.62
N LEU A 435 -15.38 -37.33 15.54
CA LEU A 435 -16.08 -36.05 15.75
C LEU A 435 -15.13 -34.94 16.21
N ALA A 436 -14.20 -35.22 17.13
CA ALA A 436 -13.23 -34.27 17.63
C ALA A 436 -12.34 -33.73 16.46
N HIS A 437 -11.84 -34.65 15.64
CA HIS A 437 -11.04 -34.28 14.48
C HIS A 437 -11.86 -33.53 13.42
N ILE A 438 -13.12 -33.93 13.16
CA ILE A 438 -13.99 -33.22 12.22
C ILE A 438 -14.27 -31.80 12.69
N VAL A 439 -14.58 -31.58 13.96
CA VAL A 439 -14.82 -30.23 14.50
C VAL A 439 -13.59 -29.35 14.34
N PHE A 440 -12.39 -29.90 14.61
CA PHE A 440 -11.15 -29.16 14.40
C PHE A 440 -10.90 -28.86 12.91
N ASP A 441 -11.08 -29.85 12.04
CA ASP A 441 -10.88 -29.71 10.60
C ASP A 441 -11.84 -28.68 9.98
N GLN A 442 -13.10 -28.67 10.41
CA GLN A 442 -14.10 -27.68 10.01
C GLN A 442 -13.70 -26.26 10.44
N ALA A 443 -13.25 -26.10 11.69
CA ALA A 443 -12.77 -24.83 12.17
C ALA A 443 -11.51 -24.37 11.41
N TRP A 444 -10.60 -25.30 11.08
CA TRP A 444 -9.41 -25.02 10.28
C TRP A 444 -9.76 -24.56 8.86
N LEU A 445 -10.71 -25.25 8.19
CA LEU A 445 -11.20 -24.86 6.87
C LEU A 445 -11.92 -23.53 6.88
N ALA A 446 -12.72 -23.23 7.92
CA ALA A 446 -13.41 -21.95 8.08
C ALA A 446 -12.44 -20.77 8.19
N GLU A 447 -11.24 -20.99 8.73
CA GLU A 447 -10.15 -20.00 8.80
C GLU A 447 -9.32 -19.89 7.50
N GLY A 448 -9.72 -20.58 6.42
CA GLY A 448 -8.99 -20.62 5.16
C GLY A 448 -7.78 -21.56 5.19
N GLY A 449 -7.66 -22.42 6.18
CA GLY A 449 -6.62 -23.45 6.27
C GLY A 449 -6.80 -24.55 5.23
N GLN A 450 -5.70 -25.20 4.86
CA GLN A 450 -5.72 -26.41 4.03
C GLN A 450 -5.46 -27.62 4.91
N LEU A 451 -6.23 -28.68 4.72
CA LEU A 451 -6.04 -29.93 5.44
C LEU A 451 -4.80 -30.67 4.91
N ASP A 452 -3.97 -31.17 5.82
CA ASP A 452 -2.81 -31.99 5.45
C ASP A 452 -3.25 -33.32 4.79
N ASN A 453 -4.38 -33.88 5.24
CA ASN A 453 -4.96 -35.11 4.68
C ASN A 453 -6.48 -34.95 4.42
N PRO A 454 -6.88 -34.33 3.30
CA PRO A 454 -8.31 -34.16 2.95
C PRO A 454 -9.06 -35.49 2.81
N ALA A 455 -8.39 -36.58 2.37
CA ALA A 455 -9.01 -37.88 2.19
C ALA A 455 -9.46 -38.48 3.53
N GLU A 456 -8.69 -38.31 4.59
CA GLU A 456 -9.03 -38.78 5.92
C GLU A 456 -10.24 -38.03 6.50
N TYR A 457 -10.30 -36.72 6.31
CA TYR A 457 -11.45 -35.92 6.68
C TYR A 457 -12.73 -36.41 5.99
N VAL A 458 -12.68 -36.65 4.68
CA VAL A 458 -13.82 -37.19 3.92
C VAL A 458 -14.23 -38.56 4.45
N GLN A 459 -13.28 -39.45 4.74
CA GLN A 459 -13.58 -40.78 5.31
C GLN A 459 -14.27 -40.68 6.68
N ARG A 460 -13.81 -39.81 7.58
CA ARG A 460 -14.44 -39.58 8.88
C ARG A 460 -15.87 -39.07 8.72
N VAL A 461 -16.09 -38.08 7.87
CA VAL A 461 -17.42 -37.53 7.58
C VAL A 461 -18.33 -38.61 7.01
N THR A 462 -17.82 -39.42 6.04
CA THR A 462 -18.59 -40.50 5.43
C THR A 462 -19.02 -41.55 6.46
N ARG A 463 -18.13 -41.96 7.40
CA ARG A 463 -18.48 -42.91 8.47
C ARG A 463 -19.61 -42.37 9.35
N LEU A 464 -19.56 -41.10 9.69
CA LEU A 464 -20.60 -40.45 10.52
C LEU A 464 -21.96 -40.38 9.80
N LEU A 465 -21.93 -40.06 8.51
CA LEU A 465 -23.17 -39.99 7.71
C LEU A 465 -23.76 -41.33 7.41
N ALA A 466 -22.94 -42.39 7.25
CA ALA A 466 -23.38 -43.77 7.06
C ALA A 466 -23.99 -44.40 8.35
N ASN A 467 -23.56 -43.97 9.52
CA ASN A 467 -24.02 -44.46 10.81
C ASN A 467 -24.55 -43.30 11.67
N PRO A 468 -25.68 -42.69 11.31
CA PRO A 468 -26.19 -41.50 12.05
C PRO A 468 -26.66 -41.83 13.50
N SER A 469 -26.81 -43.10 13.83
CA SER A 469 -27.27 -43.57 15.17
C SER A 469 -26.15 -44.09 16.05
N ALA A 470 -24.88 -44.01 15.61
CA ALA A 470 -23.72 -44.40 16.39
C ALA A 470 -23.17 -43.20 17.18
#